data_d89c850c84e2b0d1f1d35d346e7279c6
#
_entry.id   d89c850c84e2b0d1f1d35d346e7279c6
#
_cell.length_a   1.000
_cell.length_b   1.000
_cell.length_c   1.000
_cell.angle_alpha   90.00
_cell.angle_beta   90.00
_cell.angle_gamma   90.00
#
_symmetry.space_group_name_H-M   'P 1'
#
loop_
_entity.id
_entity.type
_entity.pdbx_description
1 polymer ?
#
loop_
_entity_poly.entity_id
_entity_poly.type
_entity_poly.pdbx_seq_one_letter_code
_entity_poly.pdbx_strand_id
1 'polypeptide(L)'
;MARNTGPVWRISRRLNFSILETGKELQKRPYIPGQHGSPTNRSKQSNYGLQKDEKQKIRNMYGLSEKQFYNTYSKAVKEEGVTGTILLQMLESRVDNLVYRMGFAPTRRAARQLVNHGHVLVNGKKLDIPSAQVKPGSVIEIKDRSKNLKSITESLEATTSFKDFVEVNKDKRQGKYIRLPER
;
A
#
# COMPACT_ATOMS: atom_id res chain seq x y z
N MET A 1 10.95 11.55 6.97
CA MET A 1 9.64 11.69 6.28
C MET A 1 8.52 11.24 7.20
N ALA A 2 7.47 12.04 7.37
CA ALA A 2 6.31 11.68 8.21
C ALA A 2 5.61 10.42 7.67
N ARG A 3 5.28 9.49 8.57
CA ARG A 3 4.61 8.22 8.24
C ARG A 3 3.53 7.88 9.26
N ASN A 4 2.56 7.06 8.88
CA ASN A 4 1.61 6.50 9.81
C ASN A 4 2.26 5.38 10.64
N THR A 5 2.51 5.61 11.93
CA THR A 5 3.11 4.65 12.86
C THR A 5 2.08 4.02 13.80
N GLY A 6 0.80 4.40 13.69
CA GLY A 6 -0.27 3.93 14.56
C GLY A 6 -0.49 2.41 14.52
N PRO A 7 -1.22 1.86 15.50
CA PRO A 7 -1.49 0.45 15.64
C PRO A 7 -2.47 -0.04 14.56
N VAL A 8 -1.95 -0.71 13.54
CA VAL A 8 -2.73 -1.13 12.35
C VAL A 8 -3.93 -2.00 12.73
N TRP A 9 -3.76 -3.00 13.57
CA TRP A 9 -4.86 -3.90 13.99
C TRP A 9 -6.01 -3.17 14.66
N ARG A 10 -5.71 -2.15 15.48
CA ARG A 10 -6.72 -1.32 16.14
C ARG A 10 -7.48 -0.48 15.10
N ILE A 11 -6.78 0.04 14.09
CA ILE A 11 -7.38 0.83 13.00
C ILE A 11 -8.23 -0.06 12.11
N SER A 12 -7.74 -1.27 11.72
CA SER A 12 -8.50 -2.26 10.94
C SER A 12 -9.82 -2.62 11.61
N ARG A 13 -9.78 -2.92 12.91
CA ARG A 13 -10.99 -3.24 13.68
C ARG A 13 -11.98 -2.09 13.77
N ARG A 14 -11.48 -0.83 13.91
CA ARG A 14 -12.34 0.34 13.95
C ARG A 14 -13.06 0.58 12.63
N LEU A 15 -12.35 0.35 11.49
CA LEU A 15 -12.88 0.55 10.15
C LEU A 15 -13.60 -0.68 9.60
N ASN A 16 -13.61 -1.79 10.36
CA ASN A 16 -14.07 -3.10 9.90
C ASN A 16 -13.52 -3.47 8.51
N PHE A 17 -12.22 -3.22 8.31
CA PHE A 17 -11.53 -3.41 7.05
C PHE A 17 -10.09 -3.84 7.28
N SER A 18 -9.64 -4.90 6.59
CA SER A 18 -8.27 -5.39 6.70
C SER A 18 -7.28 -4.47 5.97
N ILE A 19 -6.57 -3.62 6.71
CA ILE A 19 -5.57 -2.70 6.18
C ILE A 19 -4.33 -3.46 5.64
N LEU A 20 -4.02 -4.61 6.25
CA LEU A 20 -2.88 -5.45 5.85
C LEU A 20 -3.21 -6.43 4.72
N GLU A 21 -4.47 -6.47 4.27
CA GLU A 21 -4.97 -7.41 3.26
C GLU A 21 -4.85 -8.89 3.67
N THR A 22 -4.56 -9.19 4.95
CA THR A 22 -4.41 -10.55 5.49
C THR A 22 -5.66 -11.10 6.17
N GLY A 23 -6.58 -10.23 6.58
CA GLY A 23 -7.79 -10.58 7.32
C GLY A 23 -7.59 -11.04 8.77
N LYS A 24 -6.36 -11.37 9.17
CA LYS A 24 -6.05 -11.94 10.50
C LYS A 24 -6.46 -11.04 11.68
N GLU A 25 -6.37 -9.73 11.50
CA GLU A 25 -6.72 -8.73 12.50
C GLU A 25 -8.22 -8.67 12.79
N LEU A 26 -9.07 -9.09 11.85
CA LEU A 26 -10.52 -9.13 12.00
C LEU A 26 -11.01 -10.49 12.53
N GLN A 27 -10.31 -11.57 12.19
CA GLN A 27 -10.65 -12.92 12.65
C GLN A 27 -10.58 -13.05 14.17
N LYS A 28 -9.53 -12.53 14.80
CA LYS A 28 -9.29 -12.67 16.24
C LYS A 28 -10.26 -11.83 17.07
N ARG A 29 -10.62 -10.61 16.61
CA ARG A 29 -11.51 -9.68 17.33
C ARG A 29 -12.26 -8.79 16.33
N PRO A 30 -13.45 -9.20 15.85
CA PRO A 30 -14.17 -8.49 14.77
C PRO A 30 -14.91 -7.22 15.24
N TYR A 31 -14.80 -6.85 16.50
CA TYR A 31 -15.50 -5.70 17.08
C TYR A 31 -14.59 -4.46 17.22
N ILE A 32 -15.21 -3.29 17.28
CA ILE A 32 -14.54 -2.00 17.46
C ILE A 32 -13.71 -2.01 18.75
N PRO A 33 -12.48 -1.50 18.75
CA PRO A 33 -11.64 -1.45 19.95
C PRO A 33 -12.16 -0.43 20.96
N GLY A 34 -11.96 -0.72 22.23
CA GLY A 34 -12.34 0.14 23.36
C GLY A 34 -13.54 -0.36 24.15
N GLN A 35 -13.85 0.32 25.25
CA GLN A 35 -14.90 -0.07 26.20
C GLN A 35 -16.29 -0.05 25.56
N HIS A 36 -16.54 0.87 24.63
CA HIS A 36 -17.82 1.02 23.93
C HIS A 36 -17.90 0.22 22.62
N GLY A 37 -16.91 -0.62 22.33
CA GLY A 37 -16.84 -1.42 21.08
C GLY A 37 -17.63 -2.73 21.13
N SER A 38 -18.39 -2.99 22.20
CA SER A 38 -19.19 -4.20 22.33
C SER A 38 -20.24 -4.32 21.20
N PRO A 39 -20.52 -5.53 20.69
CA PRO A 39 -21.50 -5.77 19.63
C PRO A 39 -22.92 -5.26 19.95
N THR A 40 -23.23 -5.09 21.23
CA THR A 40 -24.54 -4.62 21.72
C THR A 40 -24.80 -3.13 21.48
N ASN A 41 -23.76 -2.32 21.28
CA ASN A 41 -23.87 -0.86 21.09
C ASN A 41 -23.60 -0.45 19.63
N ARG A 42 -24.47 -0.86 18.72
CA ARG A 42 -24.40 -0.39 17.33
C ARG A 42 -25.22 0.90 17.18
N SER A 43 -24.56 2.05 17.23
CA SER A 43 -25.18 3.30 16.79
C SER A 43 -25.27 3.33 15.24
N LYS A 44 -26.40 3.85 14.73
CA LYS A 44 -26.59 4.06 13.29
C LYS A 44 -25.54 5.07 12.79
N GLN A 45 -24.76 4.69 11.82
CA GLN A 45 -23.72 5.54 11.26
C GLN A 45 -24.33 6.57 10.30
N SER A 46 -23.96 7.83 10.42
CA SER A 46 -24.38 8.89 9.50
C SER A 46 -23.70 8.74 8.13
N ASN A 47 -24.30 9.33 7.08
CA ASN A 47 -23.69 9.34 5.74
C ASN A 47 -22.29 9.97 5.74
N TYR A 48 -22.09 11.04 6.50
CA TYR A 48 -20.76 11.64 6.71
C TYR A 48 -19.78 10.64 7.35
N GLY A 49 -20.24 9.88 8.35
CA GLY A 49 -19.43 8.85 8.99
C GLY A 49 -18.96 7.78 8.00
N LEU A 50 -19.85 7.31 7.13
CA LEU A 50 -19.54 6.33 6.08
C LEU A 50 -18.48 6.86 5.10
N GLN A 51 -18.69 8.06 4.57
CA GLN A 51 -17.72 8.69 3.65
C GLN A 51 -16.36 8.93 4.29
N LYS A 52 -16.34 9.37 5.56
CA LYS A 52 -15.12 9.52 6.34
C LYS A 52 -14.38 8.20 6.51
N ASP A 53 -15.10 7.12 6.80
CA ASP A 53 -14.48 5.81 7.00
C ASP A 53 -13.90 5.25 5.69
N GLU A 54 -14.58 5.43 4.55
CA GLU A 54 -14.02 5.05 3.24
C GLU A 54 -12.71 5.82 2.93
N LYS A 55 -12.69 7.12 3.16
CA LYS A 55 -11.45 7.91 3.05
C LYS A 55 -10.35 7.37 3.97
N GLN A 56 -10.69 7.03 5.21
CA GLN A 56 -9.73 6.50 6.18
C GLN A 56 -9.22 5.11 5.82
N LYS A 57 -10.03 4.23 5.21
CA LYS A 57 -9.61 2.93 4.69
C LYS A 57 -8.48 3.10 3.69
N ILE A 58 -8.70 3.90 2.64
CA ILE A 58 -7.69 4.17 1.60
C ILE A 58 -6.43 4.77 2.23
N ARG A 59 -6.56 5.83 3.01
CA ARG A 59 -5.42 6.51 3.63
C ARG A 59 -4.55 5.57 4.47
N ASN A 60 -5.16 4.72 5.28
CA ASN A 60 -4.44 3.82 6.17
C ASN A 60 -3.86 2.61 5.42
N MET A 61 -4.53 2.12 4.37
CA MET A 61 -4.02 1.04 3.50
C MET A 61 -2.65 1.43 2.90
N TYR A 62 -2.52 2.64 2.38
CA TYR A 62 -1.24 3.14 1.83
C TYR A 62 -0.32 3.78 2.88
N GLY A 63 -0.71 3.80 4.16
CA GLY A 63 0.11 4.32 5.26
C GLY A 63 0.42 5.81 5.17
N LEU A 64 -0.50 6.61 4.62
CA LEU A 64 -0.32 8.04 4.40
C LEU A 64 -0.71 8.87 5.63
N SER A 65 -0.04 10.03 5.80
CA SER A 65 -0.54 11.11 6.66
C SER A 65 -1.70 11.85 5.98
N GLU A 66 -2.51 12.58 6.75
CA GLU A 66 -3.63 13.35 6.19
C GLU A 66 -3.16 14.36 5.14
N LYS A 67 -2.07 15.08 5.43
CA LYS A 67 -1.48 16.06 4.51
C LYS A 67 -1.00 15.41 3.21
N GLN A 68 -0.36 14.23 3.28
CA GLN A 68 0.08 13.51 2.07
C GLN A 68 -1.10 13.06 1.23
N PHE A 69 -2.15 12.53 1.88
CA PHE A 69 -3.36 12.12 1.19
C PHE A 69 -4.05 13.30 0.50
N TYR A 70 -4.22 14.41 1.21
CA TYR A 70 -4.79 15.64 0.66
C TYR A 70 -3.99 16.18 -0.54
N ASN A 71 -2.66 16.21 -0.43
CA ASN A 71 -1.79 16.65 -1.53
C ASN A 71 -1.93 15.74 -2.78
N THR A 72 -2.09 14.43 -2.59
CA THR A 72 -2.32 13.49 -3.71
C THR A 72 -3.70 13.72 -4.32
N TYR A 73 -4.73 13.91 -3.48
CA TYR A 73 -6.08 14.23 -3.93
C TYR A 73 -6.12 15.54 -4.73
N SER A 74 -5.46 16.59 -4.24
CA SER A 74 -5.38 17.89 -4.94
C SER A 74 -4.68 17.81 -6.28
N LYS A 75 -3.75 16.86 -6.47
CA LYS A 75 -3.16 16.58 -7.78
C LYS A 75 -4.15 15.83 -8.67
N ALA A 76 -4.84 14.82 -8.13
CA ALA A 76 -5.79 14.04 -8.90
C ALA A 76 -6.99 14.86 -9.41
N VAL A 77 -7.40 15.90 -8.67
CA VAL A 77 -8.46 16.83 -9.10
C VAL A 77 -8.06 17.66 -10.33
N LYS A 78 -6.76 17.89 -10.52
CA LYS A 78 -6.24 18.69 -11.67
C LYS A 78 -6.09 17.88 -12.95
N GLU A 79 -6.11 16.56 -12.86
CA GLU A 79 -5.99 15.66 -14.00
C GLU A 79 -7.38 15.43 -14.62
N GLU A 80 -7.42 15.30 -15.93
CA GLU A 80 -8.65 15.01 -16.67
C GLU A 80 -9.13 13.58 -16.43
N GLY A 81 -10.41 13.41 -16.07
CA GLY A 81 -11.03 12.09 -15.85
C GLY A 81 -11.72 11.95 -14.49
N VAL A 82 -12.00 10.71 -14.10
CA VAL A 82 -12.65 10.41 -12.82
C VAL A 82 -11.64 10.52 -11.68
N THR A 83 -11.75 11.58 -10.88
CA THR A 83 -10.82 11.90 -9.78
C THR A 83 -10.53 10.72 -8.85
N GLY A 84 -11.54 9.91 -8.53
CA GLY A 84 -11.37 8.74 -7.65
C GLY A 84 -10.47 7.67 -8.28
N THR A 85 -10.61 7.40 -9.56
CA THR A 85 -9.77 6.46 -10.30
C THR A 85 -8.34 6.97 -10.39
N ILE A 86 -8.17 8.24 -10.76
CA ILE A 86 -6.85 8.87 -10.85
C ILE A 86 -6.13 8.87 -9.50
N LEU A 87 -6.85 9.19 -8.41
CA LEU A 87 -6.30 9.13 -7.06
C LEU A 87 -5.77 7.73 -6.73
N LEU A 88 -6.55 6.67 -7.01
CA LEU A 88 -6.12 5.30 -6.76
C LEU A 88 -4.94 4.90 -7.64
N GLN A 89 -4.93 5.29 -8.91
CA GLN A 89 -3.81 5.08 -9.81
C GLN A 89 -2.53 5.75 -9.32
N MET A 90 -2.62 7.00 -8.86
CA MET A 90 -1.49 7.71 -8.25
C MET A 90 -0.97 7.01 -6.99
N LEU A 91 -1.85 6.44 -6.17
CA LEU A 91 -1.46 5.72 -4.97
C LEU A 91 -0.82 4.36 -5.29
N GLU A 92 -1.33 3.64 -6.28
CA GLU A 92 -0.76 2.37 -6.73
C GLU A 92 0.58 2.56 -7.46
N SER A 93 0.78 3.68 -8.19
CA SER A 93 2.02 3.99 -8.92
C SER A 93 3.19 4.40 -8.02
N ARG A 94 3.00 4.47 -6.71
CA ARG A 94 4.10 4.77 -5.76
C ARG A 94 5.08 3.61 -5.71
N VAL A 95 6.37 3.92 -5.63
CA VAL A 95 7.43 2.91 -5.59
C VAL A 95 7.30 1.97 -4.39
N ASP A 96 6.94 2.49 -3.20
CA ASP A 96 6.75 1.66 -2.01
C ASP A 96 5.60 0.65 -2.18
N ASN A 97 4.54 1.05 -2.88
CA ASN A 97 3.43 0.17 -3.17
C ASN A 97 3.75 -0.83 -4.29
N LEU A 98 4.43 -0.40 -5.37
CA LEU A 98 4.83 -1.31 -6.46
C LEU A 98 5.78 -2.42 -5.95
N VAL A 99 6.74 -2.09 -5.08
CA VAL A 99 7.62 -3.08 -4.42
C VAL A 99 6.81 -4.10 -3.62
N TYR A 100 5.74 -3.67 -2.93
CA TYR A 100 4.82 -4.57 -2.25
C TYR A 100 4.01 -5.42 -3.25
N ARG A 101 3.43 -4.83 -4.30
CA ARG A 101 2.64 -5.54 -5.33
C ARG A 101 3.46 -6.56 -6.12
N MET A 102 4.75 -6.31 -6.28
CA MET A 102 5.73 -7.24 -6.88
C MET A 102 6.18 -8.35 -5.92
N GLY A 103 5.70 -8.37 -4.68
CA GLY A 103 6.00 -9.42 -3.71
C GLY A 103 7.39 -9.34 -3.07
N PHE A 104 8.16 -8.26 -3.29
CA PHE A 104 9.49 -8.10 -2.67
C PHE A 104 9.42 -7.83 -1.17
N ALA A 105 8.25 -7.53 -0.65
CA ALA A 105 8.04 -7.33 0.78
C ALA A 105 6.65 -7.83 1.21
N PRO A 106 6.51 -8.39 2.43
CA PRO A 106 5.26 -8.96 2.91
C PRO A 106 4.21 -7.90 3.29
N THR A 107 4.62 -6.65 3.44
CA THR A 107 3.73 -5.53 3.78
C THR A 107 4.21 -4.23 3.14
N ARG A 108 3.29 -3.27 2.91
CA ARG A 108 3.66 -1.93 2.43
C ARG A 108 4.64 -1.20 3.35
N ARG A 109 4.62 -1.48 4.67
CA ARG A 109 5.59 -0.92 5.63
C ARG A 109 6.98 -1.48 5.41
N ALA A 110 7.11 -2.79 5.19
CA ALA A 110 8.37 -3.43 4.86
C ALA A 110 8.91 -2.97 3.48
N ALA A 111 8.04 -2.87 2.47
CA ALA A 111 8.38 -2.32 1.16
C ALA A 111 8.94 -0.89 1.27
N ARG A 112 8.28 -0.04 2.05
CA ARG A 112 8.76 1.32 2.32
C ARG A 112 10.13 1.34 2.99
N GLN A 113 10.40 0.41 3.89
CA GLN A 113 11.71 0.27 4.54
C GLN A 113 12.78 -0.13 3.53
N LEU A 114 12.51 -1.11 2.66
CA LEU A 114 13.43 -1.53 1.60
C LEU A 114 13.80 -0.35 0.69
N VAL A 115 12.81 0.45 0.27
CA VAL A 115 13.07 1.64 -0.55
C VAL A 115 13.92 2.66 0.22
N ASN A 116 13.54 3.04 1.45
CA ASN A 116 14.29 4.01 2.26
C ASN A 116 15.74 3.60 2.51
N HIS A 117 16.00 2.30 2.64
CA HIS A 117 17.34 1.78 2.85
C HIS A 117 18.14 1.64 1.55
N GLY A 118 17.54 2.02 0.40
CA GLY A 118 18.22 2.07 -0.89
C GLY A 118 18.51 0.69 -1.48
N HIS A 119 17.65 -0.30 -1.18
CA HIS A 119 17.74 -1.65 -1.74
C HIS A 119 17.08 -1.78 -3.12
N VAL A 120 16.39 -0.73 -3.58
CA VAL A 120 15.58 -0.73 -4.80
C VAL A 120 16.21 0.14 -5.87
N LEU A 121 16.22 -0.35 -7.10
CA LEU A 121 16.59 0.38 -8.30
C LEU A 121 15.35 0.53 -9.18
N VAL A 122 15.22 1.67 -9.85
CA VAL A 122 14.20 1.91 -10.87
C VAL A 122 14.92 2.30 -12.15
N ASN A 123 14.72 1.52 -13.21
CA ASN A 123 15.43 1.66 -14.49
C ASN A 123 16.97 1.72 -14.30
N GLY A 124 17.51 0.84 -13.43
CA GLY A 124 18.94 0.78 -13.13
C GLY A 124 19.46 1.86 -12.17
N LYS A 125 18.66 2.86 -11.80
CA LYS A 125 19.05 3.95 -10.91
C LYS A 125 18.52 3.74 -9.50
N LYS A 126 19.36 3.99 -8.47
CA LYS A 126 18.95 3.92 -7.07
C LYS A 126 17.83 4.93 -6.80
N LEU A 127 16.73 4.46 -6.20
CA LEU A 127 15.64 5.29 -5.73
C LEU A 127 15.34 4.99 -4.25
N ASP A 128 15.53 6.00 -3.39
CA ASP A 128 15.34 5.88 -1.93
C ASP A 128 14.16 6.71 -1.40
N ILE A 129 13.34 7.26 -2.30
CA ILE A 129 12.14 8.03 -1.98
C ILE A 129 10.89 7.15 -2.14
N PRO A 130 10.29 6.62 -1.06
CA PRO A 130 9.15 5.70 -1.15
C PRO A 130 7.90 6.29 -1.81
N SER A 131 7.75 7.61 -1.75
CA SER A 131 6.61 8.33 -2.33
C SER A 131 6.80 8.71 -3.80
N ALA A 132 7.93 8.38 -4.41
CA ALA A 132 8.16 8.65 -5.82
C ALA A 132 7.13 7.89 -6.67
N GLN A 133 6.60 8.55 -7.68
CA GLN A 133 5.69 7.96 -8.65
C GLN A 133 6.48 7.38 -9.81
N VAL A 134 6.15 6.16 -10.18
CA VAL A 134 6.78 5.43 -11.28
C VAL A 134 5.80 5.38 -12.44
N LYS A 135 6.30 5.63 -13.65
CA LYS A 135 5.48 5.56 -14.87
C LYS A 135 5.37 4.12 -15.38
N PRO A 136 4.26 3.75 -16.04
CA PRO A 136 4.16 2.49 -16.77
C PRO A 136 5.35 2.29 -17.73
N GLY A 137 5.75 1.04 -17.92
CA GLY A 137 6.94 0.67 -18.70
C GLY A 137 8.24 0.62 -17.87
N SER A 138 8.25 1.16 -16.66
CA SER A 138 9.45 1.15 -15.80
C SER A 138 9.73 -0.22 -15.21
N VAL A 139 11.02 -0.50 -15.04
CA VAL A 139 11.52 -1.72 -14.40
C VAL A 139 11.99 -1.41 -12.99
N ILE A 140 11.51 -2.20 -12.04
CA ILE A 140 11.88 -2.12 -10.62
C ILE A 140 12.65 -3.39 -10.26
N GLU A 141 13.82 -3.24 -9.70
CA GLU A 141 14.69 -4.36 -9.36
C GLU A 141 15.32 -4.20 -7.99
N ILE A 142 15.65 -5.31 -7.37
CA ILE A 142 16.38 -5.34 -6.12
C ILE A 142 17.88 -5.26 -6.41
N LYS A 143 18.56 -4.36 -5.70
CA LYS A 143 20.02 -4.19 -5.81
C LYS A 143 20.76 -5.51 -5.55
N ASP A 144 21.81 -5.83 -6.31
CA ASP A 144 22.51 -7.12 -6.25
C ASP A 144 22.94 -7.52 -4.85
N ARG A 145 23.51 -6.59 -4.08
CA ARG A 145 23.91 -6.83 -2.68
C ARG A 145 22.74 -7.21 -1.77
N SER A 146 21.52 -6.92 -2.17
CA SER A 146 20.31 -7.10 -1.36
C SER A 146 19.44 -8.27 -1.85
N LYS A 147 19.79 -8.88 -2.97
CA LYS A 147 19.03 -10.00 -3.55
C LYS A 147 18.92 -11.20 -2.60
N ASN A 148 19.93 -11.44 -1.78
CA ASN A 148 20.00 -12.57 -0.85
C ASN A 148 19.41 -12.28 0.54
N LEU A 149 18.71 -11.15 0.71
CA LEU A 149 18.00 -10.85 1.96
C LEU A 149 16.89 -11.88 2.18
N LYS A 150 16.95 -12.57 3.31
CA LYS A 150 16.01 -13.61 3.73
C LYS A 150 14.56 -13.14 3.65
N SER A 151 14.30 -11.91 4.10
CA SER A 151 12.95 -11.32 4.08
C SER A 151 12.37 -11.15 2.67
N ILE A 152 13.21 -10.92 1.65
CA ILE A 152 12.77 -10.78 0.25
C ILE A 152 12.46 -12.17 -0.31
N THR A 153 13.33 -13.15 -0.05
CA THR A 153 13.16 -14.52 -0.53
C THR A 153 11.88 -15.12 0.05
N GLU A 154 11.69 -15.06 1.36
CA GLU A 154 10.47 -15.54 2.04
C GLU A 154 9.20 -14.86 1.52
N SER A 155 9.27 -13.54 1.25
CA SER A 155 8.13 -12.79 0.71
C SER A 155 7.76 -13.22 -0.70
N LEU A 156 8.75 -13.46 -1.58
CA LEU A 156 8.54 -13.91 -2.95
C LEU A 156 7.99 -15.35 -3.01
N GLU A 157 8.43 -16.22 -2.12
CA GLU A 157 7.92 -17.60 -1.98
C GLU A 157 6.47 -17.61 -1.50
N ALA A 158 6.15 -16.73 -0.52
CA ALA A 158 4.79 -16.59 0.02
C ALA A 158 3.81 -15.97 -0.99
N THR A 159 4.31 -15.24 -1.99
CA THR A 159 3.46 -14.60 -2.99
C THR A 159 3.16 -15.56 -4.13
N THR A 160 1.90 -16.01 -4.20
CA THR A 160 1.43 -16.97 -5.22
C THR A 160 0.88 -16.29 -6.47
N SER A 161 0.26 -15.10 -6.33
CA SER A 161 -0.34 -14.37 -7.44
C SER A 161 0.09 -12.90 -7.45
N PHE A 162 0.25 -12.37 -8.64
CA PHE A 162 0.55 -10.96 -8.88
C PHE A 162 -0.66 -10.26 -9.50
N LYS A 163 -0.69 -8.93 -9.40
CA LYS A 163 -1.71 -8.11 -10.05
C LYS A 163 -1.40 -7.92 -11.54
N ASP A 164 -2.42 -7.79 -12.36
CA ASP A 164 -2.33 -7.73 -13.83
C ASP A 164 -1.52 -6.55 -14.38
N PHE A 165 -1.29 -5.53 -13.57
CA PHE A 165 -0.52 -4.35 -13.95
C PHE A 165 0.98 -4.47 -13.64
N VAL A 166 1.43 -5.59 -13.06
CA VAL A 166 2.84 -5.88 -12.78
C VAL A 166 3.22 -7.28 -13.29
N GLU A 167 4.38 -7.37 -13.88
CA GLU A 167 5.01 -8.63 -14.29
C GLU A 167 6.28 -8.84 -13.45
N VAL A 168 6.47 -10.02 -12.88
CA VAL A 168 7.57 -10.27 -11.94
C VAL A 168 8.37 -11.48 -12.37
N ASN A 169 9.68 -11.29 -12.51
CA ASN A 169 10.66 -12.36 -12.65
C ASN A 169 11.27 -12.63 -11.27
N LYS A 170 10.88 -13.75 -10.66
CA LYS A 170 11.32 -14.13 -9.31
C LYS A 170 12.83 -14.41 -9.26
N ASP A 171 13.39 -15.03 -10.29
CA ASP A 171 14.80 -15.46 -10.34
C ASP A 171 15.74 -14.25 -10.41
N LYS A 172 15.39 -13.28 -11.28
CA LYS A 172 16.15 -12.04 -11.42
C LYS A 172 15.84 -11.01 -10.32
N ARG A 173 14.79 -11.26 -9.53
CA ARG A 173 14.25 -10.30 -8.53
C ARG A 173 13.99 -8.92 -9.14
N GLN A 174 13.30 -8.96 -10.27
CA GLN A 174 12.99 -7.83 -11.11
C GLN A 174 11.49 -7.84 -11.43
N GLY A 175 10.86 -6.68 -11.42
CA GLY A 175 9.47 -6.53 -11.83
C GLY A 175 9.31 -5.38 -12.80
N LYS A 176 8.41 -5.52 -13.76
CA LYS A 176 8.02 -4.50 -14.71
C LYS A 176 6.64 -3.96 -14.37
N TYR A 177 6.50 -2.65 -14.33
CA TYR A 177 5.22 -1.98 -14.20
C TYR A 177 4.65 -1.78 -15.61
N ILE A 178 3.62 -2.56 -15.99
CA ILE A 178 3.13 -2.66 -17.38
C ILE A 178 2.19 -1.51 -17.72
N ARG A 179 1.13 -1.35 -16.92
CA ARG A 179 0.05 -0.40 -17.18
C ARG A 179 -0.49 0.21 -15.89
N LEU A 180 -1.24 1.30 -16.01
CA LEU A 180 -1.99 1.84 -14.87
C LEU A 180 -3.05 0.80 -14.43
N PRO A 181 -3.26 0.64 -13.11
CA PRO A 181 -4.30 -0.27 -12.62
C PRO A 181 -5.69 0.20 -13.05
N GLU A 182 -6.48 -0.74 -13.53
CA GLU A 182 -7.91 -0.57 -13.74
C GLU A 182 -8.67 -0.84 -12.43
N ARG A 183 -9.85 -0.25 -12.28
CA ARG A 183 -10.68 -0.41 -11.08
C ARG A 183 -11.53 -1.66 -11.20
#